data_ba9aa82d028c2eccec4281e6e287e1fc
#
_entry.id   ba9aa82d028c2eccec4281e6e287e1fc
#
_cell.length_a   1.000
_cell.length_b   1.000
_cell.length_c   1.000
_cell.angle_alpha   90.00
_cell.angle_beta   90.00
_cell.angle_gamma   90.00
#
_symmetry.space_group_name_H-M   'P 1'
#
loop_
_entity.id
_entity.type
_entity.pdbx_description
1 polymer ?
#
loop_
_entity_poly.entity_id
_entity_poly.type
_entity_poly.pdbx_seq_one_letter_code
_entity_poly.pdbx_strand_id
1 'polypeptide(L)'
;MPLTETDALTAYAKALNTLNAEDLWPLLAEDFEYGSQLVLGDITSKAVFREYFSQKLGAVRCSGRPLFAEIGRIQAYGHEHCVILAQDRKDHLVGLAFADVADGFIRRIDVCIVPDAHDARRSGFYPA
;
A
#
# COMPACT_ATOMS: atom_id res chain seq x y z
N MET A 1 3.98 11.51 -18.63
CA MET A 1 4.89 10.49 -18.08
C MET A 1 4.07 9.30 -17.58
N PRO A 2 4.41 8.09 -17.97
CA PRO A 2 3.70 6.93 -17.44
C PRO A 2 3.97 6.75 -15.95
N LEU A 3 2.95 6.28 -15.25
CA LEU A 3 3.07 5.96 -13.84
C LEU A 3 3.98 4.74 -13.68
N THR A 4 4.98 4.83 -12.82
CA THR A 4 5.86 3.69 -12.51
C THR A 4 5.37 2.95 -11.28
N GLU A 5 5.88 1.73 -11.07
CA GLU A 5 5.61 0.97 -9.86
C GLU A 5 6.02 1.76 -8.61
N THR A 6 7.17 2.42 -8.65
CA THR A 6 7.64 3.25 -7.53
C THR A 6 6.71 4.43 -7.27
N ASP A 7 6.18 5.06 -8.33
CA ASP A 7 5.20 6.15 -8.19
C ASP A 7 3.93 5.64 -7.50
N ALA A 8 3.46 4.46 -7.90
CA ALA A 8 2.27 3.85 -7.31
C ALA A 8 2.47 3.55 -5.83
N LEU A 9 3.61 2.96 -5.49
CA LEU A 9 3.94 2.65 -4.10
C LEU A 9 4.11 3.91 -3.26
N THR A 10 4.70 4.96 -3.84
CA THR A 10 4.86 6.25 -3.16
C THR A 10 3.49 6.86 -2.84
N ALA A 11 2.56 6.83 -3.79
CA ALA A 11 1.22 7.36 -3.57
C ALA A 11 0.46 6.57 -2.50
N TYR A 12 0.58 5.26 -2.52
CA TYR A 12 -0.06 4.39 -1.53
C TYR A 12 0.53 4.64 -0.13
N ALA A 13 1.85 4.69 -0.03
CA ALA A 13 2.54 4.96 1.24
C ALA A 13 2.16 6.33 1.79
N LYS A 14 2.11 7.35 0.94
CA LYS A 14 1.70 8.69 1.34
C LYS A 14 0.29 8.69 1.91
N ALA A 15 -0.63 7.96 1.28
CA ALA A 15 -2.00 7.87 1.77
C ALA A 15 -2.06 7.30 3.18
N LEU A 16 -1.25 6.28 3.48
CA LEU A 16 -1.19 5.68 4.82
C LEU A 16 -0.51 6.61 5.83
N ASN A 17 0.59 7.24 5.44
CA ASN A 17 1.35 8.11 6.36
C ASN A 17 0.61 9.39 6.70
N THR A 18 -0.18 9.92 5.76
CA THR A 18 -0.93 11.16 5.95
C THR A 18 -2.39 10.92 6.34
N LEU A 19 -2.85 9.68 6.26
CA LEU A 19 -4.27 9.30 6.44
C LEU A 19 -5.17 10.06 5.48
N ASN A 20 -4.68 10.28 4.26
CA ASN A 20 -5.38 11.04 3.21
C ASN A 20 -5.08 10.39 1.86
N ALA A 21 -6.11 9.85 1.20
CA ALA A 21 -5.97 9.13 -0.05
C ALA A 21 -6.36 9.95 -1.29
N GLU A 22 -6.53 11.26 -1.16
CA GLU A 22 -6.98 12.09 -2.27
C GLU A 22 -6.06 12.02 -3.49
N ASP A 23 -4.75 11.90 -3.27
CA ASP A 23 -3.78 11.78 -4.37
C ASP A 23 -3.71 10.37 -4.94
N LEU A 24 -4.26 9.39 -4.24
CA LEU A 24 -4.26 7.99 -4.68
C LEU A 24 -5.42 7.70 -5.63
N TRP A 25 -6.61 8.25 -5.34
CA TRP A 25 -7.83 7.91 -6.08
C TRP A 25 -7.69 8.08 -7.59
N PRO A 26 -7.13 9.20 -8.10
CA PRO A 26 -7.02 9.39 -9.56
C PRO A 26 -6.09 8.40 -10.26
N LEU A 27 -5.22 7.73 -9.50
CA LEU A 27 -4.24 6.80 -10.06
C LEU A 27 -4.79 5.39 -10.23
N LEU A 28 -5.94 5.08 -9.64
CA LEU A 28 -6.52 3.74 -9.70
C LEU A 28 -7.18 3.48 -11.05
N ALA A 29 -6.90 2.31 -11.64
CA ALA A 29 -7.54 1.88 -12.87
C ALA A 29 -9.04 1.63 -12.63
N GLU A 30 -9.85 1.74 -13.69
CA GLU A 30 -11.28 1.45 -13.58
C GLU A 30 -11.53 0.01 -13.14
N ASP A 31 -10.67 -0.93 -13.56
CA ASP A 31 -10.74 -2.34 -13.19
C ASP A 31 -9.80 -2.68 -12.03
N PHE A 32 -9.52 -1.71 -11.17
CA PHE A 32 -8.61 -1.89 -10.02
C PHE A 32 -9.06 -3.03 -9.13
N GLU A 33 -8.07 -3.79 -8.65
CA GLU A 33 -8.27 -4.88 -7.70
C GLU A 33 -7.37 -4.70 -6.48
N TYR A 34 -7.82 -5.18 -5.34
CA TYR A 34 -7.06 -5.16 -4.10
C TYR A 34 -7.10 -6.54 -3.46
N GLY A 35 -5.94 -7.05 -3.06
CA GLY A 35 -5.82 -8.30 -2.36
C GLY A 35 -5.09 -8.13 -1.05
N SER A 36 -5.40 -8.96 -0.06
CA SER A 36 -4.70 -8.97 1.22
C SER A 36 -4.66 -10.39 1.76
N GLN A 37 -3.49 -10.82 2.19
CA GLN A 37 -3.34 -12.13 2.85
C GLN A 37 -3.99 -12.15 4.23
N LEU A 38 -4.39 -10.98 4.74
CA LEU A 38 -5.04 -10.87 6.05
C LEU A 38 -6.57 -11.02 5.98
N VAL A 39 -7.15 -10.94 4.78
CA VAL A 39 -8.60 -11.05 4.59
C VAL A 39 -8.90 -12.03 3.46
N LEU A 40 -10.06 -12.68 3.55
CA LEU A 40 -10.50 -13.62 2.53
C LEU A 40 -11.16 -12.86 1.37
N GLY A 41 -10.77 -13.22 0.16
CA GLY A 41 -11.35 -12.66 -1.05
C GLY A 41 -10.79 -11.31 -1.45
N ASP A 42 -10.71 -11.10 -2.74
CA ASP A 42 -10.21 -9.86 -3.31
C ASP A 42 -11.35 -8.83 -3.42
N ILE A 43 -10.99 -7.56 -3.33
CA ILE A 43 -11.87 -6.46 -3.67
C ILE A 43 -11.65 -6.19 -5.15
N THR A 44 -12.67 -6.39 -5.97
CA THR A 44 -12.58 -6.25 -7.42
C THR A 44 -13.33 -5.02 -7.95
N SER A 45 -13.74 -4.13 -7.06
CA SER A 45 -14.42 -2.89 -7.41
C SER A 45 -13.65 -1.71 -6.86
N LYS A 46 -13.32 -0.75 -7.73
CA LYS A 46 -12.68 0.49 -7.35
C LYS A 46 -13.49 1.26 -6.30
N ALA A 47 -14.82 1.31 -6.49
CA ALA A 47 -15.71 2.00 -5.55
C ALA A 47 -15.73 1.33 -4.19
N VAL A 48 -15.76 0.00 -4.15
CA VAL A 48 -15.74 -0.76 -2.90
C VAL A 48 -14.39 -0.58 -2.20
N PHE A 49 -13.29 -0.57 -2.96
CA PHE A 49 -11.97 -0.33 -2.39
C PHE A 49 -11.88 1.06 -1.75
N ARG A 50 -12.39 2.09 -2.43
CA ARG A 50 -12.37 3.45 -1.88
C ARG A 50 -13.10 3.53 -0.55
N GLU A 51 -14.24 2.87 -0.44
CA GLU A 51 -15.01 2.82 0.80
C GLU A 51 -14.23 2.08 1.89
N TYR A 52 -13.70 0.89 1.56
CA TYR A 52 -12.91 0.09 2.48
C TYR A 52 -11.69 0.85 3.00
N PHE A 53 -10.94 1.46 2.08
CA PHE A 53 -9.70 2.15 2.43
C PHE A 53 -9.97 3.42 3.24
N SER A 54 -11.03 4.15 2.90
CA SER A 54 -11.43 5.33 3.65
C SER A 54 -11.81 4.97 5.09
N GLN A 55 -12.52 3.87 5.29
CA GLN A 55 -12.85 3.38 6.62
C GLN A 55 -11.60 2.96 7.39
N LYS A 56 -10.64 2.32 6.71
CA LYS A 56 -9.37 1.93 7.32
C LYS A 56 -8.59 3.14 7.81
N LEU A 57 -8.47 4.18 6.98
CA LEU A 57 -7.78 5.41 7.37
C LEU A 57 -8.48 6.10 8.53
N GLY A 58 -9.81 6.11 8.52
CA GLY A 58 -10.60 6.67 9.62
C GLY A 58 -10.41 5.89 10.92
N ALA A 59 -10.37 4.58 10.85
CA ALA A 59 -10.13 3.73 12.02
C ALA A 59 -8.75 3.97 12.63
N VAL A 60 -7.73 4.12 11.79
CA VAL A 60 -6.37 4.43 12.26
C VAL A 60 -6.35 5.78 12.97
N ARG A 61 -7.03 6.78 12.38
CA ARG A 61 -7.10 8.12 12.97
C ARG A 61 -7.77 8.08 14.34
N CYS A 62 -8.86 7.33 14.47
CA CYS A 62 -9.62 7.23 15.72
C CYS A 62 -8.92 6.40 16.80
N SER A 63 -8.14 5.39 16.38
CA SER A 63 -7.47 4.49 17.33
C SER A 63 -6.27 5.11 18.02
N GLY A 64 -5.69 6.16 17.43
CA GLY A 64 -4.43 6.72 17.92
C GLY A 64 -3.24 5.80 17.73
N ARG A 65 -3.37 4.72 16.95
CA ARG A 65 -2.29 3.77 16.66
C ARG A 65 -1.76 4.06 15.25
N PRO A 66 -0.63 4.78 15.14
CA PRO A 66 -0.16 5.22 13.82
C PRO A 66 0.31 4.05 12.95
N LEU A 67 0.10 4.21 11.66
CA LEU A 67 0.72 3.36 10.64
C LEU A 67 1.90 4.12 10.04
N PHE A 68 2.94 3.38 9.70
CA PHE A 68 4.09 3.91 8.98
C PHE A 68 4.28 3.09 7.71
N ALA A 69 4.43 3.78 6.60
CA ALA A 69 4.62 3.17 5.29
C ALA A 69 5.93 3.66 4.71
N GLU A 70 6.89 2.76 4.59
CA GLU A 70 8.25 3.04 4.16
C GLU A 70 8.49 2.39 2.80
N ILE A 71 9.12 3.12 1.88
CA ILE A 71 9.52 2.52 0.61
C ILE A 71 10.69 1.56 0.87
N GLY A 72 10.58 0.35 0.35
CA GLY A 72 11.58 -0.67 0.54
C GLY A 72 11.80 -1.52 -0.69
N ARG A 73 12.68 -2.52 -0.57
CA ARG A 73 13.02 -3.43 -1.68
C ARG A 73 13.04 -4.87 -1.18
N ILE A 74 12.44 -5.74 -1.98
CA ILE A 74 12.48 -7.18 -1.77
C ILE A 74 12.08 -7.86 -3.08
N GLN A 75 12.72 -8.96 -3.43
CA GLN A 75 12.30 -9.75 -4.58
C GLN A 75 11.24 -10.75 -4.15
N ALA A 76 10.01 -10.49 -4.56
CA ALA A 76 8.87 -11.36 -4.26
C ALA A 76 7.75 -11.12 -5.27
N TYR A 77 7.08 -12.18 -5.68
CA TYR A 77 5.91 -12.12 -6.56
C TYR A 77 6.15 -11.36 -7.88
N GLY A 78 7.41 -11.38 -8.37
CA GLY A 78 7.77 -10.66 -9.59
C GLY A 78 8.07 -9.17 -9.37
N HIS A 79 8.10 -8.71 -8.13
CA HIS A 79 8.40 -7.32 -7.78
C HIS A 79 9.79 -7.18 -7.16
N GLU A 80 10.37 -5.99 -7.28
CA GLU A 80 11.63 -5.62 -6.63
C GLU A 80 11.43 -4.51 -5.60
N HIS A 81 10.30 -3.80 -5.65
CA HIS A 81 9.98 -2.69 -4.78
C HIS A 81 8.72 -3.00 -3.98
N CYS A 82 8.64 -2.45 -2.79
CA CYS A 82 7.51 -2.66 -1.92
C CYS A 82 7.30 -1.45 -1.01
N VAL A 83 6.16 -1.43 -0.33
CA VAL A 83 5.96 -0.58 0.85
C VAL A 83 6.07 -1.50 2.06
N ILE A 84 6.93 -1.11 3.00
CA ILE A 84 7.07 -1.81 4.29
C ILE A 84 6.10 -1.17 5.26
N LEU A 85 5.19 -1.97 5.81
CA LEU A 85 4.14 -1.50 6.71
C LEU A 85 4.55 -1.76 8.16
N ALA A 86 4.42 -0.73 9.00
CA ALA A 86 4.67 -0.83 10.44
C ALA A 86 3.50 -0.20 11.18
N GLN A 87 3.27 -0.64 12.41
CA GLN A 87 2.20 -0.12 13.25
C GLN A 87 2.73 0.20 14.63
N ASP A 88 2.25 1.30 15.20
CA ASP A 88 2.63 1.83 16.50
C ASP A 88 4.05 2.39 16.55
N ARG A 89 5.03 1.72 15.97
CA ARG A 89 6.42 2.14 15.89
C ARG A 89 6.98 1.78 14.52
N LYS A 90 7.96 2.55 14.07
CA LYS A 90 8.56 2.36 12.74
C LYS A 90 9.29 1.02 12.58
N ASP A 91 9.72 0.42 13.66
CA ASP A 91 10.41 -0.88 13.63
C ASP A 91 9.48 -2.06 13.95
N HIS A 92 8.21 -1.80 14.24
CA HIS A 92 7.22 -2.85 14.43
C HIS A 92 6.57 -3.20 13.09
N LEU A 93 7.28 -3.97 12.29
CA LEU A 93 6.88 -4.31 10.93
C LEU A 93 5.76 -5.34 10.93
N VAL A 94 4.71 -5.10 10.15
CA VAL A 94 3.53 -5.96 10.14
C VAL A 94 3.19 -6.53 8.76
N GLY A 95 3.80 -6.01 7.70
CA GLY A 95 3.51 -6.53 6.36
C GLY A 95 4.21 -5.76 5.25
N LEU A 96 3.94 -6.19 4.03
CA LEU A 96 4.46 -5.58 2.80
C LEU A 96 3.30 -5.30 1.86
N ALA A 97 3.43 -4.26 1.05
CA ALA A 97 2.49 -4.00 -0.03
C ALA A 97 3.23 -3.94 -1.36
N PHE A 98 2.60 -4.49 -2.39
CA PHE A 98 3.11 -4.50 -3.76
C PHE A 98 2.06 -3.86 -4.67
N ALA A 99 2.50 -3.27 -5.78
CA ALA A 99 1.59 -2.65 -6.74
C ALA A 99 1.92 -3.09 -8.16
N ASP A 100 0.87 -3.36 -8.93
CA ASP A 100 0.95 -3.60 -10.36
C ASP A 100 0.41 -2.39 -11.10
N VAL A 101 1.17 -1.92 -12.08
CA VAL A 101 0.82 -0.74 -12.89
C VAL A 101 0.69 -1.17 -14.35
N ALA A 102 -0.34 -0.70 -15.02
CA ALA A 102 -0.53 -0.90 -16.44
C ALA A 102 -1.29 0.28 -17.03
N ASP A 103 -0.92 0.68 -18.25
CA ASP A 103 -1.58 1.75 -19.01
C ASP A 103 -1.66 3.08 -18.25
N GLY A 104 -0.67 3.35 -17.40
CA GLY A 104 -0.58 4.60 -16.66
C GLY A 104 -1.41 4.64 -15.38
N PHE A 105 -1.96 3.50 -14.95
CA PHE A 105 -2.79 3.42 -13.76
C PHE A 105 -2.37 2.27 -12.87
N ILE A 106 -2.75 2.33 -11.59
CA ILE A 106 -2.54 1.22 -10.66
C ILE A 106 -3.64 0.20 -10.90
N ARG A 107 -3.26 -1.00 -11.36
CA ARG A 107 -4.19 -2.09 -11.62
C ARG A 107 -4.49 -2.91 -10.39
N ARG A 108 -3.50 -3.08 -9.51
CA ARG A 108 -3.66 -3.92 -8.34
C ARG A 108 -2.71 -3.52 -7.23
N ILE A 109 -3.18 -3.64 -5.99
CA ILE A 109 -2.36 -3.54 -4.79
C ILE A 109 -2.59 -4.81 -3.98
N ASP A 110 -1.50 -5.44 -3.53
CA ASP A 110 -1.55 -6.61 -2.66
C ASP A 110 -0.84 -6.31 -1.34
N VAL A 111 -1.49 -6.64 -0.23
CA VAL A 111 -0.89 -6.56 1.09
C VAL A 111 -0.55 -7.98 1.55
N CYS A 112 0.71 -8.20 1.90
CA CYS A 112 1.23 -9.53 2.15
C CYS A 112 1.92 -9.61 3.52
N ILE A 113 1.74 -10.73 4.20
CA ILE A 113 2.49 -11.07 5.41
C ILE A 113 3.61 -12.08 5.10
N VAL A 114 3.57 -12.69 3.93
CA VAL A 114 4.62 -13.58 3.42
C VAL A 114 5.07 -13.00 2.09
N PRO A 115 6.38 -12.72 1.88
CA PRO A 115 7.50 -12.93 2.82
C PRO A 115 7.46 -11.99 4.02
N ASP A 116 8.27 -12.30 5.03
CA ASP A 116 8.36 -11.48 6.25
C ASP A 116 8.88 -10.08 5.90
N ALA A 117 8.21 -9.07 6.44
CA ALA A 117 8.59 -7.68 6.20
C ALA A 117 10.03 -7.37 6.66
N HIS A 118 10.54 -8.11 7.64
CA HIS A 118 11.92 -7.95 8.12
C HIS A 118 12.97 -8.38 7.09
N ASP A 119 12.56 -9.14 6.06
CA ASP A 119 13.45 -9.54 4.98
C ASP A 119 13.61 -8.45 3.92
N ALA A 120 12.81 -7.40 3.98
CA ALA A 120 12.88 -6.30 3.02
C ALA A 120 14.02 -5.34 3.39
N ARG A 121 14.65 -4.77 2.36
CA ARG A 121 15.67 -3.74 2.54
C ARG A 121 14.98 -2.39 2.77
N ARG A 122 15.26 -1.78 3.90
CA ARG A 122 14.67 -0.51 4.30
C ARG A 122 15.43 0.67 3.69
N SER A 123 14.69 1.70 3.29
CA SER A 123 15.27 2.93 2.73
C SER A 123 15.28 4.09 3.70
N GLY A 124 14.42 4.06 4.71
CA GLY A 124 14.21 5.20 5.60
C GLY A 124 13.32 6.28 5.00
N PHE A 125 12.74 6.05 3.83
CA PHE A 125 11.87 7.03 3.16
C PHE A 125 10.40 6.72 3.45
N TYR A 126 9.75 7.66 4.14
CA TYR A 126 8.32 7.61 4.49
C TYR A 126 7.61 8.74 3.73
N PRO A 127 7.01 8.47 2.57
CA PRO A 127 6.31 9.50 1.80
C PRO A 127 5.24 10.20 2.65
N ALA A 128 5.18 11.53 2.53
CA ALA A 128 4.23 12.34 3.28
C ALA A 128 3.72 13.54 2.47
#